data_67997942735dce0213e011128936deef
#
_entry.id   67997942735dce0213e011128936deef
#
_cell.length_a   1.000
_cell.length_b   1.000
_cell.length_c   1.000
_cell.angle_alpha   90.00
_cell.angle_beta   90.00
_cell.angle_gamma   90.00
#
_symmetry.space_group_name_H-M   'P 1'
#
loop_
_entity.id
_entity.type
_entity.pdbx_description
1 polymer ?
#
loop_
_entity_poly.entity_id
_entity_poly.type
_entity_poly.pdbx_seq_one_letter_code
_entity_poly.pdbx_strand_id
1 'polypeptide(L)'
;MTLEQIRAFCMSLPHVTEKVQWGDDLVFKVGGKMFCVAYTGVPTNLSFRPEDEHRFELLEIEGVIPAPYMARAGWVAVREMGAVNAAQIKKGIRSSYDYYFAKLPRKTQTMLAAKPKRQPVRRRSA
;
A
#
# COMPACT_ATOMS: atom_id res chain seq x y z
N MET A 1 -8.03 -10.79 -1.21
CA MET A 1 -6.76 -10.96 -0.46
C MET A 1 -7.02 -10.86 1.03
N THR A 2 -6.28 -11.65 1.77
CA THR A 2 -6.32 -11.55 3.23
C THR A 2 -5.37 -10.45 3.71
N LEU A 3 -5.51 -10.08 4.97
CA LEU A 3 -4.59 -9.10 5.57
C LEU A 3 -3.14 -9.58 5.47
N GLU A 4 -2.91 -10.85 5.71
CA GLU A 4 -1.55 -11.39 5.63
C GLU A 4 -0.97 -11.32 4.22
N GLN A 5 -1.81 -11.56 3.23
CA GLN A 5 -1.37 -11.45 1.84
C GLN A 5 -1.06 -10.00 1.45
N ILE A 6 -1.88 -9.07 1.94
CA ILE A 6 -1.65 -7.64 1.72
C ILE A 6 -0.32 -7.24 2.34
N ARG A 7 -0.10 -7.65 3.59
CA ARG A 7 1.12 -7.33 4.30
C ARG A 7 2.34 -7.90 3.59
N ALA A 8 2.25 -9.16 3.16
CA ALA A 8 3.36 -9.80 2.46
C ALA A 8 3.70 -9.05 1.17
N PHE A 9 2.69 -8.63 0.43
CA PHE A 9 2.92 -7.90 -0.80
C PHE A 9 3.57 -6.54 -0.54
N CYS A 10 3.02 -5.78 0.39
CA CYS A 10 3.56 -4.46 0.72
C CYS A 10 5.01 -4.56 1.19
N MET A 11 5.29 -5.52 2.06
CA MET A 11 6.63 -5.66 2.60
C MET A 11 7.63 -6.23 1.60
N SER A 12 7.13 -6.77 0.48
CA SER A 12 8.02 -7.22 -0.59
C SER A 12 8.56 -6.06 -1.42
N LEU A 13 7.92 -4.89 -1.33
CA LEU A 13 8.38 -3.71 -2.07
C LEU A 13 9.61 -3.13 -1.38
N PRO A 14 10.55 -2.56 -2.14
CA PRO A 14 11.83 -2.11 -1.56
C PRO A 14 11.64 -1.02 -0.49
N HIS A 15 12.33 -1.19 0.63
CA HIS A 15 12.44 -0.15 1.67
C HIS A 15 11.13 0.21 2.37
N VAL A 16 10.15 -0.68 2.33
CA VAL A 16 8.87 -0.44 2.98
C VAL A 16 8.98 -0.74 4.47
N THR A 17 8.40 0.12 5.27
CA THR A 17 8.25 -0.10 6.71
C THR A 17 6.76 -0.16 7.05
N GLU A 18 6.44 -0.77 8.17
CA GLU A 18 5.06 -0.87 8.62
C GLU A 18 4.94 -0.43 10.06
N LYS A 19 3.77 0.08 10.43
CA LYS A 19 3.51 0.53 11.79
C LYS A 19 2.01 0.52 12.04
N VAL A 20 1.61 0.08 13.21
CA VAL A 20 0.21 0.17 13.62
C VAL A 20 -0.02 1.59 14.15
N GLN A 21 -1.01 2.27 13.60
CA GLN A 21 -1.37 3.63 13.97
C GLN A 21 -2.88 3.74 14.10
N TRP A 22 -3.32 4.80 14.78
CA TRP A 22 -4.76 5.13 14.88
C TRP A 22 -5.59 3.94 15.36
N GLY A 23 -5.07 3.22 16.34
CA GLY A 23 -5.77 2.06 16.88
C GLY A 23 -5.40 0.80 16.14
N ASP A 24 -6.17 0.45 15.12
CA ASP A 24 -6.02 -0.84 14.46
C ASP A 24 -5.60 -0.73 13.00
N ASP A 25 -5.07 0.41 12.57
CA ASP A 25 -4.64 0.57 11.19
C ASP A 25 -3.17 0.21 11.03
N LEU A 26 -2.90 -0.70 10.10
CA LEU A 26 -1.54 -1.07 9.75
C LEU A 26 -1.13 -0.20 8.57
N VAL A 27 -0.16 0.67 8.79
CA VAL A 27 0.26 1.68 7.83
C VAL A 27 1.58 1.29 7.21
N PHE A 28 1.63 1.28 5.88
CA PHE A 28 2.85 0.97 5.12
C PHE A 28 3.41 2.25 4.54
N LYS A 29 4.72 2.46 4.72
CA LYS A 29 5.40 3.69 4.31
C LYS A 29 6.65 3.37 3.51
N VAL A 30 7.00 4.30 2.63
CA VAL A 30 8.28 4.30 1.95
C VAL A 30 8.88 5.69 2.11
N GLY A 31 10.11 5.75 2.64
CA GLY A 31 10.76 7.03 2.89
C GLY A 31 9.95 7.94 3.80
N GLY A 32 9.18 7.36 4.71
CA GLY A 32 8.35 8.13 5.62
C GLY A 32 7.00 8.51 5.05
N LYS A 33 6.72 8.23 3.78
CA LYS A 33 5.44 8.57 3.17
C LYS A 33 4.52 7.36 3.14
N MET A 34 3.32 7.55 3.67
CA MET A 34 2.29 6.52 3.71
C MET A 34 1.75 6.26 2.32
N PHE A 35 1.70 4.99 1.90
CA PHE A 35 1.15 4.65 0.59
C PHE A 35 0.04 3.61 0.66
N CYS A 36 -0.17 2.98 1.81
CA CYS A 36 -1.19 1.95 1.95
C CYS A 36 -1.56 1.81 3.41
N VAL A 37 -2.85 1.63 3.68
CA VAL A 37 -3.35 1.44 5.05
C VAL A 37 -4.31 0.26 5.03
N ALA A 38 -4.09 -0.70 5.92
CA ALA A 38 -4.95 -1.86 6.05
C ALA A 38 -5.52 -1.91 7.46
N TYR A 39 -6.85 -2.01 7.56
CA TYR A 39 -7.50 -2.16 8.85
C TYR A 39 -7.32 -3.60 9.33
N THR A 40 -6.83 -3.75 10.55
CA THR A 40 -6.53 -5.10 11.07
C THR A 40 -7.72 -5.79 11.71
N GLY A 41 -8.84 -5.09 11.84
CA GLY A 41 -10.05 -5.68 12.40
C GLY A 41 -10.80 -6.54 11.40
N VAL A 42 -12.03 -6.91 11.79
CA VAL A 42 -12.88 -7.77 10.96
C VAL A 42 -14.19 -7.03 10.72
N PRO A 43 -14.58 -6.87 9.45
CA PRO A 43 -13.85 -7.25 8.23
C PRO A 43 -12.70 -6.31 7.93
N THR A 44 -11.66 -6.84 7.31
CA THR A 44 -10.52 -6.04 6.86
C THR A 44 -10.95 -5.11 5.73
N ASN A 45 -10.38 -3.92 5.69
CA ASN A 45 -10.51 -3.05 4.53
C ASN A 45 -9.14 -2.45 4.22
N LEU A 46 -9.04 -1.81 3.05
CA LEU A 46 -7.75 -1.42 2.53
C LEU A 46 -7.88 -0.10 1.79
N SER A 47 -6.92 0.79 1.99
CA SER A 47 -6.88 2.07 1.29
C SER A 47 -5.54 2.27 0.63
N PHE A 48 -5.56 2.84 -0.58
CA PHE A 48 -4.35 3.14 -1.34
C PHE A 48 -4.70 4.16 -2.43
N ARG A 49 -3.67 4.68 -3.10
CA ARG A 49 -3.85 5.66 -4.17
C ARG A 49 -3.53 5.05 -5.52
N PRO A 50 -4.55 4.61 -6.28
CA PRO A 50 -4.30 4.06 -7.61
C PRO A 50 -4.06 5.18 -8.62
N GLU A 51 -3.59 4.82 -9.82
CA GLU A 51 -3.56 5.76 -10.93
C GLU A 51 -4.96 6.23 -11.26
N ASP A 52 -5.05 7.39 -11.90
CA ASP A 52 -6.35 8.01 -12.20
C ASP A 52 -7.29 7.06 -12.93
N GLU A 53 -6.81 6.44 -14.00
CA GLU A 53 -7.65 5.57 -14.82
C GLU A 53 -8.11 4.36 -14.02
N HIS A 54 -7.21 3.76 -13.29
CA HIS A 54 -7.54 2.61 -12.44
C HIS A 54 -8.49 3.00 -11.32
N ARG A 55 -8.35 4.23 -10.82
CA ARG A 55 -9.24 4.72 -9.76
C ARG A 55 -10.68 4.78 -10.26
N PHE A 56 -10.89 5.28 -11.47
CA PHE A 56 -12.25 5.34 -12.02
C PHE A 56 -12.85 3.94 -12.15
N GLU A 57 -12.05 3.00 -12.61
CA GLU A 57 -12.51 1.61 -12.73
C GLU A 57 -12.87 1.02 -11.37
N LEU A 58 -12.01 1.23 -10.38
CA LEU A 58 -12.25 0.69 -9.05
C LEU A 58 -13.48 1.29 -8.41
N LEU A 59 -13.70 2.59 -8.61
CA LEU A 59 -14.86 3.26 -7.99
C LEU A 59 -16.19 2.82 -8.57
N GLU A 60 -16.19 2.12 -9.70
CA GLU A 60 -17.42 1.54 -10.24
C GLU A 60 -17.78 0.23 -9.57
N ILE A 61 -16.88 -0.34 -8.79
CA ILE A 61 -17.13 -1.60 -8.12
C ILE A 61 -17.84 -1.34 -6.81
N GLU A 62 -18.96 -2.02 -6.59
CA GLU A 62 -19.65 -1.92 -5.32
C GLU A 62 -18.74 -2.41 -4.22
N GLY A 63 -18.61 -1.65 -3.14
CA GLY A 63 -17.69 -1.99 -2.07
C GLY A 63 -16.38 -1.20 -2.13
N VAL A 64 -16.20 -0.38 -3.17
CA VAL A 64 -15.05 0.52 -3.27
C VAL A 64 -15.57 1.95 -3.26
N ILE A 65 -15.01 2.77 -2.38
CA ILE A 65 -15.45 4.16 -2.24
C ILE A 65 -14.23 5.08 -2.22
N PRO A 66 -14.44 6.39 -2.46
CA PRO A 66 -13.35 7.34 -2.20
C PRO A 66 -12.98 7.25 -0.72
N ALA A 67 -11.70 7.19 -0.42
CA ALA A 67 -11.27 6.98 0.95
C ALA A 67 -11.64 8.17 1.82
N PRO A 68 -12.26 7.95 2.99
CA PRO A 68 -12.58 9.05 3.90
C PRO A 68 -11.31 9.84 4.23
N TYR A 69 -11.42 11.16 4.21
CA TYR A 69 -10.33 12.11 4.51
C TYR A 69 -9.19 12.11 3.49
N MET A 70 -9.16 11.14 2.57
CA MET A 70 -8.07 11.01 1.60
C MET A 70 -8.56 11.06 0.16
N ALA A 71 -9.86 11.29 -0.05
CA ALA A 71 -10.42 11.29 -1.40
C ALA A 71 -9.78 12.35 -2.29
N ARG A 72 -9.48 13.51 -1.74
CA ARG A 72 -8.87 14.60 -2.47
C ARG A 72 -7.49 14.24 -3.01
N ALA A 73 -6.78 13.41 -2.27
CA ALA A 73 -5.47 12.96 -2.69
C ALA A 73 -5.54 11.78 -3.66
N GLY A 74 -6.75 11.37 -4.05
CA GLY A 74 -6.92 10.31 -5.03
C GLY A 74 -6.96 8.91 -4.44
N TRP A 75 -7.13 8.79 -3.14
CA TRP A 75 -7.18 7.48 -2.48
C TRP A 75 -8.57 6.86 -2.59
N VAL A 76 -8.59 5.53 -2.65
CA VAL A 76 -9.83 4.76 -2.57
C VAL A 76 -9.76 3.84 -1.37
N ALA A 77 -10.92 3.44 -0.89
CA ALA A 77 -11.03 2.45 0.18
C ALA A 77 -11.80 1.26 -0.34
N VAL A 78 -11.19 0.09 -0.26
CA VAL A 78 -11.84 -1.17 -0.61
C VAL A 78 -12.48 -1.68 0.66
N ARG A 79 -13.80 -1.53 0.77
CA ARG A 79 -14.55 -1.89 1.96
C ARG A 79 -14.91 -3.36 1.98
N GLU A 80 -14.96 -3.97 0.80
CA GLU A 80 -15.28 -5.39 0.67
C GLU A 80 -14.17 -6.05 -0.12
N MET A 81 -13.29 -6.71 0.60
CA MET A 81 -12.08 -7.26 -0.03
C MET A 81 -12.38 -8.29 -1.11
N GLY A 82 -13.49 -9.00 -0.97
CA GLY A 82 -13.87 -9.99 -1.98
C GLY A 82 -14.38 -9.40 -3.28
N ALA A 83 -14.66 -8.09 -3.30
CA ALA A 83 -15.19 -7.45 -4.51
C ALA A 83 -14.11 -7.13 -5.52
N VAL A 84 -12.84 -7.13 -5.12
CA VAL A 84 -11.71 -6.76 -5.99
C VAL A 84 -10.71 -7.89 -5.97
N ASN A 85 -10.31 -8.36 -7.16
CA ASN A 85 -9.37 -9.48 -7.21
C ASN A 85 -7.96 -9.05 -6.83
N ALA A 86 -7.13 -10.04 -6.53
CA ALA A 86 -5.79 -9.78 -6.02
C ALA A 86 -4.92 -9.00 -7.00
N ALA A 87 -5.07 -9.27 -8.29
CA ALA A 87 -4.26 -8.58 -9.30
C ALA A 87 -4.56 -7.08 -9.32
N GLN A 88 -5.84 -6.71 -9.18
CA GLN A 88 -6.25 -5.31 -9.16
C GLN A 88 -5.77 -4.62 -7.88
N ILE A 89 -5.84 -5.33 -6.76
CA ILE A 89 -5.35 -4.78 -5.49
C ILE A 89 -3.86 -4.55 -5.55
N LYS A 90 -3.10 -5.52 -6.03
CA LYS A 90 -1.65 -5.39 -6.14
C LYS A 90 -1.27 -4.24 -7.07
N LYS A 91 -1.99 -4.12 -8.18
CA LYS A 91 -1.75 -3.03 -9.13
C LYS A 91 -1.95 -1.68 -8.46
N GLY A 92 -3.02 -1.54 -7.69
CA GLY A 92 -3.31 -0.28 -7.02
C GLY A 92 -2.30 0.05 -5.94
N ILE A 93 -1.90 -0.94 -5.15
CA ILE A 93 -0.89 -0.74 -4.10
C ILE A 93 0.44 -0.34 -4.75
N ARG A 94 0.83 -1.01 -5.83
CA ARG A 94 2.10 -0.72 -6.49
C ARG A 94 2.09 0.70 -7.07
N SER A 95 0.97 1.10 -7.67
CA SER A 95 0.85 2.47 -8.19
C SER A 95 0.98 3.49 -7.07
N SER A 96 0.38 3.18 -5.92
CA SER A 96 0.46 4.06 -4.76
C SER A 96 1.90 4.19 -4.28
N TYR A 97 2.59 3.06 -4.17
CA TYR A 97 3.99 3.03 -3.77
C TYR A 97 4.84 3.88 -4.73
N ASP A 98 4.68 3.65 -6.04
CA ASP A 98 5.46 4.37 -7.04
C ASP A 98 5.21 5.86 -6.97
N TYR A 99 3.94 6.26 -6.79
CA TYR A 99 3.57 7.66 -6.71
C TYR A 99 4.27 8.35 -5.54
N TYR A 100 4.23 7.74 -4.37
CA TYR A 100 4.82 8.35 -3.18
C TYR A 100 6.35 8.25 -3.16
N PHE A 101 6.91 7.20 -3.76
CA PHE A 101 8.35 7.13 -3.90
C PHE A 101 8.85 8.29 -4.77
N ALA A 102 8.13 8.58 -5.86
CA ALA A 102 8.49 9.67 -6.76
C ALA A 102 8.36 11.04 -6.09
N LYS A 103 7.58 11.15 -5.02
CA LYS A 103 7.43 12.39 -4.29
C LYS A 103 8.55 12.63 -3.27
N LEU A 104 9.37 11.64 -3.02
CA LEU A 104 10.48 11.81 -2.09
C LEU A 104 11.51 12.78 -2.68
N PRO A 105 12.26 13.49 -1.84
CA PRO A 105 13.34 14.32 -2.37
C PRO A 105 14.32 13.46 -3.18
N ARG A 106 14.86 14.05 -4.22
CA ARG A 106 15.79 13.35 -5.10
C ARG A 106 16.92 12.68 -4.31
N LYS A 107 17.43 13.39 -3.33
CA LYS A 107 18.49 12.89 -2.48
C LYS A 107 18.07 11.62 -1.75
N THR A 108 16.85 11.60 -1.24
CA THR A 108 16.32 10.45 -0.53
C THR A 108 16.13 9.28 -1.49
N GLN A 109 15.60 9.54 -2.68
CA GLN A 109 15.44 8.49 -3.68
C GLN A 109 16.77 7.84 -4.02
N THR A 110 17.78 8.67 -4.23
CA THR A 110 19.12 8.19 -4.56
C THR A 110 19.69 7.36 -3.44
N MET A 111 19.51 7.83 -2.20
CA MET A 111 20.02 7.13 -1.03
C MET A 111 19.37 5.76 -0.87
N LEU A 112 18.06 5.69 -1.06
CA LEU A 112 17.35 4.41 -0.95
C LEU A 112 17.74 3.47 -2.08
N ALA A 113 17.90 3.98 -3.29
CA ALA A 113 18.29 3.17 -4.43
C ALA A 113 19.69 2.58 -4.26
N ALA A 114 20.56 3.27 -3.50
CA ALA A 114 21.92 2.81 -3.27
C ALA A 114 22.00 1.73 -2.20
N LYS A 115 20.93 1.56 -1.41
CA LYS A 115 20.92 0.53 -0.36
C LYS A 115 20.42 -0.78 -0.93
N PRO A 116 20.96 -1.91 -0.49
CA PRO A 116 20.40 -3.17 -0.92
C PRO A 116 18.98 -3.31 -0.38
N LYS A 117 18.14 -3.96 -1.19
CA LYS A 117 16.81 -4.27 -0.74
C LYS A 117 16.91 -5.13 0.52
N ARG A 118 16.02 -4.88 1.49
CA ARG A 118 16.01 -5.65 2.70
C ARG A 118 15.84 -7.12 2.40
N GLN A 119 16.71 -7.94 2.98
CA GLN A 119 16.67 -9.37 2.81
C GLN A 119 15.87 -10.01 3.93
N PRO A 120 15.20 -11.13 3.64
CA PRO A 120 14.68 -11.93 4.74
C PRO A 120 15.85 -12.41 5.59
N VAL A 121 15.57 -12.64 6.81
CA VAL A 121 16.62 -13.16 7.67
C VAL A 121 17.11 -14.45 7.08
N ARG A 122 18.39 -14.48 6.77
CA ARG A 122 18.84 -15.51 6.08
C ARG A 122 19.54 -16.28 6.84
N ARG A 123 19.41 -16.73 6.81
CA ARG A 123 19.84 -17.44 7.31
C ARG A 123 20.95 -17.68 7.05
N ARG A 124 21.58 -17.51 7.30
CA ARG A 124 22.49 -17.69 7.08
C ARG A 124 22.85 -18.64 7.00
N SER A 125 22.90 -19.04 6.65
CA SER A 125 23.05 -19.95 6.53
C SER A 125 23.82 -20.43 6.52
N ALA A 126 23.94 -20.60 6.58
CA ALA A 126 24.54 -21.06 6.64
C ALA A 126 25.03 -21.16 6.56
#